data_820188bfa9ffc667cb99fcfd07790d33
#
_entry.id   820188bfa9ffc667cb99fcfd07790d33
#
_cell.length_a   1.000
_cell.length_b   1.000
_cell.length_c   1.000
_cell.angle_alpha   90.00
_cell.angle_beta   90.00
_cell.angle_gamma   90.00
#
_symmetry.space_group_name_H-M   'P 1'
#
loop_
_entity.id
_entity.type
_entity.pdbx_description
1 polymer ?
#
loop_
_entity_poly.entity_id
_entity_poly.type
_entity_poly.pdbx_seq_one_letter_code
_entity_poly.pdbx_strand_id
1 'polypeptide(L)'
;MKVEAFIFDIGNVLVHFDHGRAAAALAAMGADLSDRTALEDLAARYERGAVDRSAFLGGLRSILRHSADDADVARAWQEIFEPNVPMWELVEKLHGTYPLYLLSNTNCLHHEYLEREYAIFAKFSDGVFSYRAKMMKPEPEIFGVAIRQFGVCPQSTVYLDDLSANVEAARGAGLRAYQYHPDSHADCLATLRAQGVQCV
;
A
#
# COMPACT_ATOMS: atom_id res chain seq x y z
N MET A 1 -22.11 -6.27 -15.54
CA MET A 1 -22.13 -4.82 -15.24
C MET A 1 -20.87 -4.19 -15.81
N LYS A 2 -20.96 -2.97 -16.31
CA LYS A 2 -19.78 -2.20 -16.79
C LYS A 2 -18.91 -1.82 -15.61
N VAL A 3 -17.57 -1.78 -15.80
CA VAL A 3 -16.64 -1.23 -14.79
C VAL A 3 -16.77 0.28 -14.73
N GLU A 4 -16.82 0.83 -13.52
CA GLU A 4 -17.01 2.27 -13.27
C GLU A 4 -15.91 2.89 -12.40
N ALA A 5 -15.18 2.09 -11.62
CA ALA A 5 -14.11 2.57 -10.76
C ALA A 5 -13.05 1.52 -10.51
N PHE A 6 -11.88 1.96 -10.03
CA PHE A 6 -10.79 1.09 -9.60
C PHE A 6 -10.31 1.44 -8.21
N ILE A 7 -9.97 0.41 -7.44
CA ILE A 7 -9.25 0.50 -6.17
C ILE A 7 -7.96 -0.31 -6.31
N PHE A 8 -6.83 0.26 -5.92
CA PHE A 8 -5.53 -0.38 -5.99
C PHE A 8 -4.93 -0.52 -4.61
N ASP A 9 -4.31 -1.67 -4.33
CA ASP A 9 -3.29 -1.72 -3.31
C ASP A 9 -2.04 -0.97 -3.77
N ILE A 10 -1.13 -0.68 -2.84
CA ILE A 10 0.14 0.01 -3.10
C ILE A 10 1.28 -1.00 -3.21
N GLY A 11 1.49 -1.80 -2.17
CA GLY A 11 2.62 -2.72 -2.08
C GLY A 11 2.52 -3.85 -3.11
N ASN A 12 3.60 -4.13 -3.84
CA ASN A 12 3.69 -5.09 -4.93
C ASN A 12 2.65 -4.92 -6.05
N VAL A 13 1.82 -3.87 -5.98
CA VAL A 13 0.90 -3.46 -7.06
C VAL A 13 1.42 -2.20 -7.73
N LEU A 14 1.49 -1.07 -7.02
CA LEU A 14 1.99 0.20 -7.56
C LEU A 14 3.50 0.36 -7.38
N VAL A 15 4.04 -0.17 -6.29
CA VAL A 15 5.48 -0.14 -5.99
C VAL A 15 5.92 -1.50 -5.45
N HIS A 16 7.13 -1.91 -5.79
CA HIS A 16 7.84 -2.98 -5.07
C HIS A 16 8.43 -2.40 -3.79
N PHE A 17 8.63 -3.23 -2.78
CA PHE A 17 9.30 -2.82 -1.56
C PHE A 17 10.22 -3.92 -1.01
N ASP A 18 11.30 -3.51 -0.37
CA ASP A 18 12.25 -4.41 0.27
C ASP A 18 12.57 -3.92 1.70
N HIS A 19 11.97 -4.57 2.69
CA HIS A 19 12.28 -4.29 4.11
C HIS A 19 13.74 -4.58 4.49
N GLY A 20 14.45 -5.38 3.70
CA GLY A 20 15.88 -5.60 3.88
C GLY A 20 16.70 -4.32 3.73
N ARG A 21 16.25 -3.38 2.90
CA ARG A 21 16.87 -2.05 2.76
C ARG A 21 16.79 -1.24 4.04
N ALA A 22 15.61 -1.19 4.70
CA ALA A 22 15.45 -0.51 5.98
C ALA A 22 16.33 -1.17 7.05
N ALA A 23 16.33 -2.50 7.11
CA ALA A 23 17.18 -3.23 8.06
C ALA A 23 18.68 -2.95 7.83
N ALA A 24 19.14 -2.92 6.58
CA ALA A 24 20.52 -2.60 6.23
C ALA A 24 20.87 -1.15 6.58
N ALA A 25 20.00 -0.20 6.30
CA ALA A 25 20.19 1.21 6.63
C ALA A 25 20.26 1.43 8.16
N LEU A 26 19.34 0.83 8.92
CA LEU A 26 19.37 0.89 10.38
C LEU A 26 20.61 0.21 10.96
N ALA A 27 21.03 -0.93 10.41
CA ALA A 27 22.28 -1.61 10.82
C ALA A 27 23.52 -0.73 10.57
N ALA A 28 23.57 -0.01 9.43
CA ALA A 28 24.64 0.95 9.14
C ALA A 28 24.67 2.12 10.13
N MET A 29 23.53 2.46 10.73
CA MET A 29 23.42 3.44 11.83
C MET A 29 23.72 2.83 13.21
N GLY A 30 24.11 1.55 13.27
CA GLY A 30 24.47 0.86 14.51
C GLY A 30 23.28 0.21 15.23
N ALA A 31 22.18 -0.07 14.55
CA ALA A 31 21.05 -0.77 15.16
C ALA A 31 21.43 -2.20 15.57
N ASP A 32 20.98 -2.58 16.75
CA ASP A 32 20.97 -3.97 17.19
C ASP A 32 19.67 -4.64 16.67
N LEU A 33 19.81 -5.46 15.63
CA LEU A 33 18.70 -6.18 15.00
C LEU A 33 18.61 -7.64 15.46
N SER A 34 19.18 -7.98 16.63
CA SER A 34 19.12 -9.34 17.18
C SER A 34 17.70 -9.74 17.58
N ASP A 35 16.88 -8.81 18.06
CA ASP A 35 15.45 -9.01 18.32
C ASP A 35 14.59 -8.45 17.16
N ARG A 36 14.49 -9.23 16.10
CA ARG A 36 13.65 -8.89 14.95
C ARG A 36 12.15 -8.90 15.28
N THR A 37 11.74 -9.73 16.23
CA THR A 37 10.32 -9.87 16.62
C THR A 37 9.78 -8.55 17.21
N ALA A 38 10.57 -7.90 18.08
CA ALA A 38 10.18 -6.62 18.66
C ALA A 38 10.05 -5.51 17.58
N LEU A 39 10.95 -5.51 16.58
CA LEU A 39 10.88 -4.57 15.48
C LEU A 39 9.66 -4.82 14.58
N GLU A 40 9.37 -6.08 14.27
CA GLU A 40 8.21 -6.49 13.49
C GLU A 40 6.88 -6.15 14.20
N ASP A 41 6.78 -6.38 15.52
CA ASP A 41 5.63 -5.96 16.33
C ASP A 41 5.43 -4.44 16.30
N LEU A 42 6.51 -3.68 16.49
CA LEU A 42 6.48 -2.23 16.44
C LEU A 42 6.00 -1.72 15.06
N ALA A 43 6.51 -2.30 13.97
CA ALA A 43 6.11 -1.98 12.61
C ALA A 43 4.62 -2.29 12.36
N ALA A 44 4.16 -3.48 12.77
CA ALA A 44 2.76 -3.89 12.62
C ALA A 44 1.80 -2.97 13.40
N ARG A 45 2.19 -2.57 14.61
CA ARG A 45 1.41 -1.62 15.43
C ARG A 45 1.37 -0.23 14.80
N TYR A 46 2.45 0.19 14.14
CA TYR A 46 2.52 1.46 13.43
C TYR A 46 1.65 1.46 12.17
N GLU A 47 1.68 0.38 11.39
CA GLU A 47 0.80 0.19 10.22
C GLU A 47 -0.69 0.13 10.59
N ARG A 48 -1.02 -0.45 11.75
CA ARG A 48 -2.37 -0.41 12.29
C ARG A 48 -2.73 0.97 12.87
N GLY A 49 -1.76 1.88 13.01
CA GLY A 49 -1.92 3.18 13.67
C GLY A 49 -2.19 3.06 15.18
N ALA A 50 -1.75 1.97 15.82
CA ALA A 50 -1.80 1.78 17.27
C ALA A 50 -0.68 2.55 18.00
N VAL A 51 0.36 2.93 17.28
CA VAL A 51 1.42 3.85 17.74
C VAL A 51 1.52 5.02 16.77
N ASP A 52 1.88 6.19 17.26
CA ASP A 52 2.12 7.38 16.44
C ASP A 52 3.56 7.42 15.90
N ARG A 53 3.84 8.41 15.04
CA ARG A 53 5.18 8.62 14.45
C ARG A 53 6.26 8.79 15.52
N SER A 54 6.02 9.56 16.56
CA SER A 54 7.01 9.85 17.59
C SER A 54 7.35 8.60 18.38
N ALA A 55 6.36 7.81 18.77
CA ALA A 55 6.56 6.55 19.47
C ALA A 55 7.27 5.52 18.57
N PHE A 56 6.92 5.47 17.27
CA PHE A 56 7.58 4.59 16.31
C PHE A 56 9.06 4.95 16.11
N LEU A 57 9.37 6.23 15.84
CA LEU A 57 10.76 6.69 15.69
C LEU A 57 11.56 6.54 16.99
N GLY A 58 10.92 6.78 18.13
CA GLY A 58 11.50 6.51 19.45
C GLY A 58 11.88 5.04 19.64
N GLY A 59 11.01 4.12 19.21
CA GLY A 59 11.29 2.69 19.20
C GLY A 59 12.46 2.32 18.29
N LEU A 60 12.52 2.86 17.07
CA LEU A 60 13.66 2.65 16.17
C LEU A 60 14.97 3.21 16.75
N ARG A 61 14.94 4.40 17.37
CA ARG A 61 16.13 4.96 18.01
C ARG A 61 16.61 4.12 19.20
N SER A 62 15.70 3.50 19.94
CA SER A 62 16.07 2.70 21.13
C SER A 62 16.94 1.48 20.80
N ILE A 63 16.94 1.01 19.56
CA ILE A 63 17.79 -0.08 19.08
C ILE A 63 19.12 0.40 18.49
N LEU A 64 19.34 1.72 18.35
CA LEU A 64 20.60 2.29 17.86
C LEU A 64 21.63 2.39 18.99
N ARG A 65 22.89 2.07 18.70
CA ARG A 65 24.00 2.22 19.65
C ARG A 65 24.47 3.66 19.83
N HIS A 66 24.12 4.53 18.88
CA HIS A 66 24.49 5.93 18.87
C HIS A 66 23.24 6.79 18.65
N SER A 67 23.29 8.04 19.12
CA SER A 67 22.20 8.98 18.86
C SER A 67 22.08 9.27 17.36
N ALA A 68 20.86 9.22 16.85
CA ALA A 68 20.50 9.66 15.51
C ALA A 68 19.29 10.59 15.60
N ASP A 69 19.18 11.50 14.64
CA ASP A 69 17.98 12.35 14.57
C ASP A 69 16.81 11.62 13.93
N ASP A 70 15.60 12.16 14.11
CA ASP A 70 14.38 11.56 13.60
C ASP A 70 14.32 11.54 12.06
N ALA A 71 15.00 12.50 11.40
CA ALA A 71 14.99 12.58 9.94
C ALA A 71 15.83 11.46 9.32
N ASP A 72 16.98 11.14 9.89
CA ASP A 72 17.84 10.07 9.41
C ASP A 72 17.20 8.69 9.65
N VAL A 73 16.60 8.49 10.83
CA VAL A 73 15.86 7.25 11.15
C VAL A 73 14.65 7.08 10.25
N ALA A 74 13.89 8.16 10.01
CA ALA A 74 12.75 8.14 9.11
C ALA A 74 13.18 7.82 7.67
N ARG A 75 14.29 8.40 7.20
CA ARG A 75 14.84 8.11 5.87
C ARG A 75 15.23 6.65 5.73
N ALA A 76 15.94 6.08 6.71
CA ALA A 76 16.31 4.66 6.72
C ALA A 76 15.08 3.73 6.64
N TRP A 77 13.94 4.14 7.22
CA TRP A 77 12.69 3.39 7.17
C TRP A 77 11.94 3.56 5.86
N GLN A 78 11.96 4.75 5.24
CA GLN A 78 11.14 5.11 4.08
C GLN A 78 11.72 4.66 2.74
N GLU A 79 13.04 4.59 2.58
CA GLU A 79 13.70 4.39 1.27
C GLU A 79 13.77 2.91 0.88
N ILE A 80 12.62 2.26 0.86
CA ILE A 80 12.48 0.82 0.57
C ILE A 80 11.75 0.53 -0.73
N PHE A 81 11.22 1.56 -1.42
CA PHE A 81 10.31 1.39 -2.55
C PHE A 81 10.99 1.54 -3.90
N GLU A 82 10.48 0.80 -4.88
CA GLU A 82 10.81 0.92 -6.30
C GLU A 82 9.52 0.94 -7.13
N PRO A 83 9.46 1.74 -8.21
CA PRO A 83 8.29 1.80 -9.08
C PRO A 83 7.95 0.46 -9.74
N ASN A 84 6.67 0.09 -9.76
CA ASN A 84 6.15 -0.93 -10.67
C ASN A 84 5.70 -0.24 -11.97
N VAL A 85 6.65 0.00 -12.86
CA VAL A 85 6.45 0.77 -14.10
C VAL A 85 5.30 0.22 -14.96
N PRO A 86 5.14 -1.10 -15.20
CA PRO A 86 4.00 -1.63 -15.95
C PRO A 86 2.64 -1.25 -15.34
N MET A 87 2.53 -1.25 -14.01
CA MET A 87 1.29 -0.86 -13.34
C MET A 87 1.06 0.66 -13.43
N TRP A 88 2.13 1.47 -13.38
CA TRP A 88 2.00 2.91 -13.58
C TRP A 88 1.49 3.25 -14.99
N GLU A 89 1.96 2.55 -16.02
CA GLU A 89 1.45 2.71 -17.39
C GLU A 89 -0.05 2.37 -17.47
N LEU A 90 -0.51 1.36 -16.73
CA LEU A 90 -1.93 1.04 -16.63
C LEU A 90 -2.71 2.16 -15.94
N VAL A 91 -2.21 2.67 -14.81
CA VAL A 91 -2.83 3.80 -14.10
C VAL A 91 -2.97 5.03 -15.00
N GLU A 92 -1.93 5.37 -15.77
CA GLU A 92 -1.99 6.49 -16.73
C GLU A 92 -3.06 6.29 -17.80
N LYS A 93 -3.24 5.09 -18.31
CA LYS A 93 -4.28 4.76 -19.30
C LYS A 93 -5.69 4.82 -18.72
N LEU A 94 -5.86 4.44 -17.46
CA LEU A 94 -7.16 4.45 -16.79
C LEU A 94 -7.56 5.85 -16.30
N HIS A 95 -6.55 6.66 -15.94
CA HIS A 95 -6.76 8.01 -15.43
C HIS A 95 -7.52 8.89 -16.44
N GLY A 96 -8.49 9.66 -15.96
CA GLY A 96 -9.37 10.48 -16.81
C GLY A 96 -10.57 9.73 -17.43
N THR A 97 -10.52 8.37 -17.45
CA THR A 97 -11.67 7.55 -17.88
C THR A 97 -12.41 6.96 -16.68
N TYR A 98 -11.68 6.59 -15.65
CA TYR A 98 -12.21 6.00 -14.42
C TYR A 98 -11.70 6.75 -13.18
N PRO A 99 -12.53 6.91 -12.13
CA PRO A 99 -12.04 7.31 -10.82
C PRO A 99 -11.14 6.19 -10.27
N LEU A 100 -9.99 6.59 -9.72
CA LEU A 100 -8.97 5.70 -9.18
C LEU A 100 -8.81 5.97 -7.69
N TYR A 101 -8.74 4.93 -6.88
CA TYR A 101 -8.65 4.98 -5.42
C TYR A 101 -7.56 4.06 -4.89
N LEU A 102 -7.09 4.35 -3.69
CA LEU A 102 -6.10 3.54 -2.97
C LEU A 102 -6.74 2.83 -1.76
N LEU A 103 -6.35 1.57 -1.51
CA LEU A 103 -6.68 0.86 -0.28
C LEU A 103 -5.47 0.05 0.17
N SER A 104 -4.75 0.52 1.19
CA SER A 104 -3.45 -0.08 1.55
C SER A 104 -3.23 -0.24 3.05
N ASN A 105 -2.60 -1.36 3.42
CA ASN A 105 -1.94 -1.51 4.70
C ASN A 105 -0.60 -0.77 4.62
N THR A 106 -0.48 0.34 5.34
CA THR A 106 0.70 1.20 5.31
C THR A 106 0.78 2.05 6.58
N ASN A 107 1.83 2.84 6.70
CA ASN A 107 2.04 3.79 7.80
C ASN A 107 2.25 5.21 7.27
N CYS A 108 2.20 6.22 8.14
CA CYS A 108 2.27 7.61 7.70
C CYS A 108 3.62 7.99 7.08
N LEU A 109 4.74 7.38 7.53
CA LEU A 109 6.06 7.64 6.95
C LEU A 109 6.14 7.15 5.50
N HIS A 110 5.73 5.90 5.25
CA HIS A 110 5.71 5.33 3.91
C HIS A 110 4.74 6.09 2.99
N HIS A 111 3.53 6.38 3.46
CA HIS A 111 2.52 7.09 2.67
C HIS A 111 3.01 8.49 2.25
N GLU A 112 3.52 9.29 3.19
CA GLU A 112 4.06 10.63 2.89
C GLU A 112 5.28 10.57 1.96
N TYR A 113 6.14 9.56 2.12
CA TYR A 113 7.26 9.34 1.20
C TYR A 113 6.78 9.07 -0.22
N LEU A 114 5.85 8.13 -0.38
CA LEU A 114 5.32 7.75 -1.69
C LEU A 114 4.64 8.92 -2.41
N GLU A 115 3.82 9.71 -1.71
CA GLU A 115 3.17 10.91 -2.28
C GLU A 115 4.18 11.99 -2.68
N ARG A 116 5.28 12.13 -1.94
CA ARG A 116 6.32 13.14 -2.22
C ARG A 116 7.22 12.72 -3.38
N GLU A 117 7.64 11.46 -3.42
CA GLU A 117 8.65 10.99 -4.37
C GLU A 117 8.05 10.58 -5.72
N TYR A 118 6.79 10.13 -5.76
CA TYR A 118 6.21 9.53 -6.94
C TYR A 118 4.93 10.24 -7.40
N ALA A 119 5.04 11.01 -8.48
CA ALA A 119 3.94 11.79 -9.05
C ALA A 119 2.71 10.95 -9.44
N ILE A 120 2.86 9.64 -9.62
CA ILE A 120 1.76 8.74 -9.96
C ILE A 120 0.65 8.75 -8.90
N PHE A 121 1.00 8.98 -7.62
CA PHE A 121 0.02 9.02 -6.54
C PHE A 121 -0.97 10.19 -6.67
N ALA A 122 -0.62 11.26 -7.37
CA ALA A 122 -1.53 12.37 -7.68
C ALA A 122 -2.66 12.00 -8.66
N LYS A 123 -2.62 10.80 -9.28
CA LYS A 123 -3.68 10.31 -10.15
C LYS A 123 -4.88 9.71 -9.39
N PHE A 124 -4.71 9.46 -8.11
CA PHE A 124 -5.74 8.87 -7.28
C PHE A 124 -6.59 9.95 -6.61
N SER A 125 -7.91 9.78 -6.67
CA SER A 125 -8.87 10.76 -6.16
C SER A 125 -8.97 10.74 -4.63
N ASP A 126 -8.76 9.58 -4.01
CA ASP A 126 -8.83 9.38 -2.55
C ASP A 126 -8.17 8.05 -2.16
N GLY A 127 -7.95 7.84 -0.83
CA GLY A 127 -7.37 6.61 -0.31
C GLY A 127 -7.80 6.26 1.12
N VAL A 128 -7.94 4.96 1.37
CA VAL A 128 -8.11 4.40 2.71
C VAL A 128 -6.82 3.70 3.11
N PHE A 129 -6.25 4.13 4.22
CA PHE A 129 -4.97 3.64 4.73
C PHE A 129 -5.14 3.07 6.14
N SER A 130 -4.56 1.90 6.40
CA SER A 130 -4.73 1.17 7.66
C SER A 130 -4.41 2.00 8.89
N TYR A 131 -3.31 2.78 8.86
CA TYR A 131 -2.90 3.61 10.01
C TYR A 131 -3.90 4.72 10.37
N ARG A 132 -4.68 5.23 9.39
CA ARG A 132 -5.77 6.19 9.60
C ARG A 132 -7.06 5.48 10.01
N ALA A 133 -7.40 4.40 9.32
CA ALA A 133 -8.63 3.63 9.55
C ALA A 133 -8.62 2.83 10.86
N LYS A 134 -7.43 2.55 11.42
CA LYS A 134 -7.23 1.65 12.57
C LYS A 134 -7.71 0.20 12.30
N MET A 135 -7.80 -0.16 11.04
CA MET A 135 -8.22 -1.44 10.50
C MET A 135 -7.25 -1.86 9.42
N MET A 136 -7.06 -3.15 9.23
CA MET A 136 -6.13 -3.67 8.21
C MET A 136 -6.83 -4.64 7.29
N LYS A 137 -6.42 -4.70 6.02
CA LYS A 137 -6.74 -5.84 5.15
C LYS A 137 -6.10 -7.10 5.75
N PRO A 138 -6.75 -8.26 5.74
CA PRO A 138 -8.03 -8.59 5.09
C PRO A 138 -9.28 -8.43 5.98
N GLU A 139 -9.26 -7.63 7.05
CA GLU A 139 -10.44 -7.39 7.88
C GLU A 139 -11.59 -6.82 7.02
N PRO A 140 -12.81 -7.44 7.03
CA PRO A 140 -13.90 -7.01 6.13
C PRO A 140 -14.32 -5.55 6.31
N GLU A 141 -14.15 -5.01 7.50
CA GLU A 141 -14.58 -3.66 7.89
C GLU A 141 -13.86 -2.59 7.07
N ILE A 142 -12.57 -2.77 6.73
CA ILE A 142 -11.81 -1.78 5.97
C ILE A 142 -12.33 -1.63 4.54
N PHE A 143 -12.79 -2.73 3.92
CA PHE A 143 -13.41 -2.69 2.58
C PHE A 143 -14.75 -1.95 2.65
N GLY A 144 -15.53 -2.14 3.71
CA GLY A 144 -16.76 -1.40 3.94
C GLY A 144 -16.50 0.10 4.13
N VAL A 145 -15.41 0.49 4.80
CA VAL A 145 -14.97 1.88 4.90
C VAL A 145 -14.63 2.44 3.53
N ALA A 146 -13.81 1.72 2.74
CA ALA A 146 -13.41 2.15 1.40
C ALA A 146 -14.61 2.35 0.46
N ILE A 147 -15.53 1.39 0.40
CA ILE A 147 -16.74 1.46 -0.43
C ILE A 147 -17.58 2.69 -0.08
N ARG A 148 -17.80 2.96 1.21
CA ARG A 148 -18.58 4.11 1.66
C ARG A 148 -17.87 5.43 1.42
N GLN A 149 -16.56 5.51 1.73
CA GLN A 149 -15.78 6.73 1.58
C GLN A 149 -15.67 7.15 0.11
N PHE A 150 -15.43 6.21 -0.79
CA PHE A 150 -15.32 6.47 -2.22
C PHE A 150 -16.69 6.63 -2.92
N GLY A 151 -17.78 6.25 -2.26
CA GLY A 151 -19.12 6.31 -2.83
C GLY A 151 -19.30 5.39 -4.04
N VAL A 152 -18.60 4.27 -4.09
CA VAL A 152 -18.58 3.37 -5.26
C VAL A 152 -19.59 2.23 -5.12
N CYS A 153 -20.08 1.73 -6.26
CA CYS A 153 -20.88 0.51 -6.33
C CYS A 153 -19.90 -0.69 -6.38
N PRO A 154 -19.91 -1.60 -5.39
CA PRO A 154 -18.95 -2.69 -5.34
C PRO A 154 -18.93 -3.56 -6.60
N GLN A 155 -20.11 -3.90 -7.14
CA GLN A 155 -20.27 -4.79 -8.29
C GLN A 155 -19.77 -4.18 -9.61
N SER A 156 -19.55 -2.85 -9.67
CA SER A 156 -18.95 -2.15 -10.81
C SER A 156 -17.54 -1.63 -10.52
N THR A 157 -16.96 -1.98 -9.36
CA THR A 157 -15.63 -1.54 -8.94
C THR A 157 -14.63 -2.68 -8.99
N VAL A 158 -13.54 -2.48 -9.71
CA VAL A 158 -12.40 -3.41 -9.75
C VAL A 158 -11.45 -3.11 -8.60
N TYR A 159 -11.00 -4.16 -7.92
CA TYR A 159 -9.95 -4.09 -6.89
C TYR A 159 -8.77 -4.97 -7.29
N LEU A 160 -7.56 -4.43 -7.21
CA LEU A 160 -6.30 -5.12 -7.50
C LEU A 160 -5.41 -5.16 -6.25
N ASP A 161 -4.97 -6.35 -5.86
CA ASP A 161 -4.11 -6.59 -4.68
C ASP A 161 -3.24 -7.83 -4.93
N ASP A 162 -2.03 -7.88 -4.42
CA ASP A 162 -1.10 -9.02 -4.60
C ASP A 162 -1.41 -10.20 -3.68
N LEU A 163 -2.10 -9.97 -2.55
CA LEU A 163 -2.40 -10.99 -1.56
C LEU A 163 -3.78 -11.61 -1.77
N SER A 164 -3.81 -12.94 -1.96
CA SER A 164 -5.07 -13.69 -2.15
C SER A 164 -6.07 -13.48 -1.02
N ALA A 165 -5.62 -13.39 0.24
CA ALA A 165 -6.49 -13.15 1.38
C ALA A 165 -7.24 -11.82 1.30
N ASN A 166 -6.57 -10.76 0.81
CA ASN A 166 -7.18 -9.45 0.59
C ASN A 166 -8.20 -9.49 -0.55
N VAL A 167 -7.84 -10.19 -1.63
CA VAL A 167 -8.73 -10.40 -2.79
C VAL A 167 -10.02 -11.14 -2.39
N GLU A 168 -9.90 -12.18 -1.58
CA GLU A 168 -11.05 -12.94 -1.09
C GLU A 168 -11.94 -12.10 -0.18
N ALA A 169 -11.35 -11.34 0.75
CA ALA A 169 -12.10 -10.44 1.62
C ALA A 169 -12.81 -9.33 0.83
N ALA A 170 -12.14 -8.77 -0.19
CA ALA A 170 -12.74 -7.79 -1.11
C ALA A 170 -13.93 -8.35 -1.90
N ARG A 171 -13.83 -9.61 -2.36
CA ARG A 171 -14.95 -10.32 -2.99
C ARG A 171 -16.10 -10.52 -2.02
N GLY A 172 -15.80 -10.85 -0.75
CA GLY A 172 -16.79 -10.94 0.33
C GLY A 172 -17.52 -9.61 0.56
N ALA A 173 -16.86 -8.47 0.33
CA ALA A 173 -17.46 -7.14 0.37
C ALA A 173 -18.19 -6.75 -0.93
N GLY A 174 -18.25 -7.63 -1.94
CA GLY A 174 -18.95 -7.45 -3.21
C GLY A 174 -18.13 -6.79 -4.32
N LEU A 175 -16.83 -6.50 -4.11
CA LEU A 175 -15.95 -5.94 -5.12
C LEU A 175 -15.57 -6.99 -6.19
N ARG A 176 -15.26 -6.52 -7.40
CA ARG A 176 -14.70 -7.35 -8.47
C ARG A 176 -13.18 -7.43 -8.28
N ALA A 177 -12.74 -8.26 -7.35
CA ALA A 177 -11.36 -8.33 -6.93
C ALA A 177 -10.55 -9.38 -7.69
N TYR A 178 -9.33 -8.98 -8.10
CA TYR A 178 -8.39 -9.83 -8.83
C TYR A 178 -7.01 -9.75 -8.19
N GLN A 179 -6.37 -10.90 -8.08
CA GLN A 179 -5.00 -10.97 -7.61
C GLN A 179 -4.06 -10.49 -8.72
N TYR A 180 -3.17 -9.59 -8.35
CA TYR A 180 -2.12 -9.10 -9.21
C TYR A 180 -0.80 -9.80 -8.88
N HIS A 181 -0.09 -10.21 -9.92
CA HIS A 181 1.26 -10.73 -9.80
C HIS A 181 2.18 -9.89 -10.70
N PRO A 182 3.22 -9.24 -10.17
CA PRO A 182 4.12 -8.40 -10.96
C PRO A 182 4.72 -9.12 -12.18
N ASP A 183 5.08 -10.40 -12.01
CA ASP A 183 5.64 -11.23 -13.07
C ASP A 183 4.62 -11.64 -14.15
N SER A 184 3.34 -11.38 -13.93
CA SER A 184 2.22 -11.74 -14.81
C SER A 184 1.34 -10.54 -15.16
N HIS A 185 1.93 -9.35 -15.36
CA HIS A 185 1.19 -8.14 -15.68
C HIS A 185 0.27 -8.30 -16.92
N ALA A 186 0.71 -9.05 -17.92
CA ALA A 186 -0.09 -9.34 -19.13
C ALA A 186 -1.41 -10.06 -18.81
N ASP A 187 -1.44 -10.95 -17.81
CA ASP A 187 -2.64 -11.67 -17.38
C ASP A 187 -3.62 -10.71 -16.69
N CYS A 188 -3.12 -9.75 -15.93
CA CYS A 188 -3.93 -8.68 -15.37
C CYS A 188 -4.63 -7.88 -16.49
N LEU A 189 -3.88 -7.43 -17.51
CA LEU A 189 -4.46 -6.72 -18.65
C LEU A 189 -5.50 -7.58 -19.40
N ALA A 190 -5.23 -8.86 -19.63
CA ALA A 190 -6.18 -9.78 -20.26
C ALA A 190 -7.46 -9.91 -19.44
N THR A 191 -7.33 -10.02 -18.11
CA THR A 191 -8.47 -10.06 -17.20
C THR A 191 -9.30 -8.78 -17.29
N LEU A 192 -8.68 -7.61 -17.25
CA LEU A 192 -9.36 -6.32 -17.35
C LEU A 192 -10.09 -6.15 -18.68
N ARG A 193 -9.46 -6.56 -19.80
CA ARG A 193 -10.12 -6.58 -21.13
C ARG A 193 -11.37 -7.47 -21.13
N ALA A 194 -11.26 -8.67 -20.55
CA ALA A 194 -12.41 -9.58 -20.44
C ALA A 194 -13.56 -9.01 -19.58
N GLN A 195 -13.25 -8.10 -18.66
CA GLN A 195 -14.23 -7.35 -17.89
C GLN A 195 -14.81 -6.12 -18.62
N GLY A 196 -14.39 -5.88 -19.85
CA GLY A 196 -14.85 -4.76 -20.67
C GLY A 196 -14.23 -3.42 -20.30
N VAL A 197 -13.06 -3.42 -19.65
CA VAL A 197 -12.29 -2.21 -19.35
C VAL A 197 -11.74 -1.64 -20.66
N GLN A 198 -11.99 -0.36 -20.89
CA GLN A 198 -11.48 0.35 -22.06
C GLN A 198 -10.06 0.86 -21.78
N CYS A 199 -9.27 1.06 -22.81
CA CYS A 199 -7.91 1.63 -22.74
C CYS A 199 -6.79 0.70 -22.21
N VAL A 200 -7.05 -0.61 -22.04
CA VAL A 200 -6.05 -1.58 -21.55
C VAL A 200 -5.69 -2.61 -22.60
#